data_33c5adac1d818dcdc4c64c6b76a476c8
#
_entry.id   33c5adac1d818dcdc4c64c6b76a476c8
#
_cell.length_a   1.000
_cell.length_b   1.000
_cell.length_c   1.000
_cell.angle_alpha   90.00
_cell.angle_beta   90.00
_cell.angle_gamma   90.00
#
_symmetry.space_group_name_H-M   'P 1'
#
loop_
_entity.id
_entity.type
_entity.pdbx_description
1 polymer ?
#
loop_
_entity_poly.entity_id
_entity_poly.type
_entity_poly.pdbx_seq_one_letter_code
_entity_poly.pdbx_strand_id
1 'polypeptide(L)'
;GPNLGPNKVVMSTIREITAREILDSRGRPTVEVEVVLSDGVRGLASVPSGASTGASEALELRDGDAERFRGQGVLRAVENVSLSLGPEVLGTAVNDQEALDRRLIDLDGTVDKSGLGGNAILGVSLAAARAAAESAGRHLYTHLAGDGMVSLPVPMLNILNGGRHAQNSTDFQEFMVVPAGFETFARALRAGVEAYHALRELLSAKGLGTGVGDEGGFAPSLRSNNDAV
;
A
#
# COMPACT_ATOMS: atom_id res chain seq x y z
N GLY A 1 -43.62 8.40 -25.03
CA GLY A 1 -42.26 8.64 -24.60
C GLY A 1 -41.34 7.57 -25.17
N PRO A 2 -40.09 7.87 -25.58
CA PRO A 2 -39.19 6.86 -26.11
C PRO A 2 -38.84 5.84 -25.02
N ASN A 3 -39.09 4.60 -25.35
CA ASN A 3 -38.74 3.41 -24.56
C ASN A 3 -37.20 3.33 -24.50
N LEU A 4 -36.60 3.77 -23.38
CA LEU A 4 -35.20 3.55 -23.10
C LEU A 4 -35.07 2.05 -22.79
N GLY A 5 -34.59 1.29 -23.78
CA GLY A 5 -34.26 -0.11 -23.64
C GLY A 5 -33.23 -0.32 -22.49
N PRO A 6 -33.05 -1.56 -22.01
CA PRO A 6 -32.20 -1.83 -20.88
C PRO A 6 -30.82 -1.23 -21.14
N ASN A 7 -30.35 -0.36 -20.24
CA ASN A 7 -29.00 0.21 -20.24
C ASN A 7 -28.02 -0.95 -20.45
N LYS A 8 -27.47 -1.09 -21.64
CA LYS A 8 -26.25 -1.85 -21.82
C LYS A 8 -25.21 -1.15 -20.97
N VAL A 9 -24.85 -1.75 -19.86
CA VAL A 9 -23.65 -1.33 -19.10
C VAL A 9 -22.49 -1.52 -20.09
N VAL A 10 -22.10 -0.43 -20.73
CA VAL A 10 -20.89 -0.43 -21.57
C VAL A 10 -19.75 -0.62 -20.60
N MET A 11 -19.16 -1.81 -20.60
CA MET A 11 -18.04 -2.10 -19.74
C MET A 11 -16.85 -1.29 -20.23
N SER A 12 -16.35 -0.42 -19.38
CA SER A 12 -15.16 0.38 -19.69
C SER A 12 -13.92 -0.49 -19.79
N THR A 13 -13.10 -0.23 -20.81
CA THR A 13 -11.85 -0.94 -21.05
C THR A 13 -10.66 -0.05 -20.75
N ILE A 14 -9.53 -0.64 -20.45
CA ILE A 14 -8.27 0.08 -20.24
C ILE A 14 -7.80 0.65 -21.58
N ARG A 15 -7.69 1.97 -21.68
CA ARG A 15 -7.25 2.68 -22.88
C ARG A 15 -5.79 3.06 -22.85
N GLU A 16 -5.30 3.45 -21.67
CA GLU A 16 -3.94 3.95 -21.51
C GLU A 16 -3.43 3.61 -20.11
N ILE A 17 -2.15 3.30 -20.02
CA ILE A 17 -1.44 3.11 -18.76
C ILE A 17 -0.13 3.88 -18.82
N THR A 18 0.13 4.66 -17.78
CA THR A 18 1.39 5.36 -17.58
C THR A 18 1.92 5.10 -16.19
N ALA A 19 3.24 5.13 -16.04
CA ALA A 19 3.90 4.97 -14.76
C ALA A 19 4.99 6.00 -14.57
N ARG A 20 5.29 6.32 -13.32
CA ARG A 20 6.39 7.21 -12.95
C ARG A 20 6.99 6.81 -11.62
N GLU A 21 8.25 7.19 -11.42
CA GLU A 21 8.89 7.12 -10.13
C GLU A 21 8.49 8.34 -9.29
N ILE A 22 8.09 8.09 -8.05
CA ILE A 22 7.79 9.11 -7.04
C ILE A 22 8.56 8.80 -5.76
N LEU A 23 8.53 9.68 -4.77
CA LEU A 23 9.13 9.44 -3.45
C LEU A 23 8.03 9.15 -2.40
N ASP A 24 8.30 8.16 -1.55
CA ASP A 24 7.47 7.89 -0.38
C ASP A 24 7.73 8.88 0.76
N SER A 25 7.01 8.74 1.90
CA SER A 25 7.17 9.61 3.07
C SER A 25 8.55 9.55 3.72
N ARG A 26 9.37 8.55 3.39
CA ARG A 26 10.76 8.39 3.86
C ARG A 26 11.79 8.92 2.85
N GLY A 27 11.33 9.49 1.72
CA GLY A 27 12.18 9.93 0.62
C GLY A 27 12.77 8.79 -0.20
N ARG A 28 12.17 7.59 -0.18
CA ARG A 28 12.59 6.45 -1.00
C ARG A 28 11.77 6.39 -2.28
N PRO A 29 12.40 6.05 -3.42
CA PRO A 29 11.67 5.86 -4.67
C PRO A 29 10.62 4.76 -4.59
N THR A 30 9.45 5.03 -5.16
CA THR A 30 8.41 4.03 -5.40
C THR A 30 7.70 4.30 -6.73
N VAL A 31 6.87 3.35 -7.15
CA VAL A 31 6.14 3.40 -8.43
C VAL A 31 4.78 4.03 -8.23
N GLU A 32 4.39 4.93 -9.11
CA GLU A 32 3.02 5.40 -9.25
C GLU A 32 2.51 5.07 -10.66
N VAL A 33 1.32 4.49 -10.75
CA VAL A 33 0.68 4.08 -11.99
C VAL A 33 -0.64 4.82 -12.16
N GLU A 34 -0.91 5.33 -13.36
CA GLU A 34 -2.19 5.86 -13.79
C GLU A 34 -2.78 4.96 -14.88
N VAL A 35 -4.03 4.57 -14.70
CA VAL A 35 -4.85 3.87 -15.69
C VAL A 35 -5.94 4.82 -16.18
N VAL A 36 -6.11 4.95 -17.49
CA VAL A 36 -7.19 5.71 -18.13
C VAL A 36 -8.11 4.76 -18.87
N LEU A 37 -9.41 4.86 -18.61
CA LEU A 37 -10.42 4.02 -19.24
C LEU A 37 -10.95 4.64 -20.53
N SER A 38 -11.67 3.83 -21.33
CA SER A 38 -12.32 4.24 -22.58
C SER A 38 -13.39 5.30 -22.39
N ASP A 39 -14.01 5.40 -21.21
CA ASP A 39 -14.96 6.46 -20.81
C ASP A 39 -14.28 7.74 -20.31
N GLY A 40 -12.94 7.75 -20.24
CA GLY A 40 -12.14 8.87 -19.77
C GLY A 40 -11.89 8.91 -18.26
N VAL A 41 -12.47 7.98 -17.50
CA VAL A 41 -12.21 7.85 -16.07
C VAL A 41 -10.76 7.44 -15.82
N ARG A 42 -10.18 7.94 -14.72
CA ARG A 42 -8.79 7.70 -14.34
C ARG A 42 -8.70 7.04 -12.97
N GLY A 43 -7.79 6.09 -12.84
CA GLY A 43 -7.38 5.52 -11.56
C GLY A 43 -5.89 5.73 -11.34
N LEU A 44 -5.51 6.29 -10.21
CA LEU A 44 -4.12 6.56 -9.83
C LEU A 44 -3.78 5.74 -8.58
N ALA A 45 -2.64 5.05 -8.61
CA ALA A 45 -2.14 4.30 -7.47
C ALA A 45 -0.65 4.49 -7.26
N SER A 46 -0.29 4.94 -6.07
CA SER A 46 1.09 4.94 -5.58
C SER A 46 1.34 3.66 -4.80
N VAL A 47 2.37 2.92 -5.16
CA VAL A 47 2.67 1.61 -4.57
C VAL A 47 3.30 1.79 -3.20
N PRO A 48 2.74 1.18 -2.13
CA PRO A 48 3.38 1.20 -0.82
C PRO A 48 4.67 0.37 -0.84
N SER A 49 5.71 0.87 -0.16
CA SER A 49 7.00 0.19 0.00
C SER A 49 7.22 -0.13 1.47
N GLY A 50 7.56 -1.36 1.79
CA GLY A 50 7.83 -1.80 3.16
C GLY A 50 9.16 -1.26 3.72
N ALA A 51 9.25 -1.16 5.04
CA ALA A 51 10.51 -0.83 5.74
C ALA A 51 11.39 -2.06 5.93
N SER A 52 10.80 -3.23 6.03
CA SER A 52 11.44 -4.54 6.13
C SER A 52 10.86 -5.49 5.09
N THR A 53 11.57 -6.58 4.78
CA THR A 53 11.13 -7.61 3.82
C THR A 53 11.13 -8.97 4.48
N GLY A 54 10.05 -9.74 4.28
CA GLY A 54 9.95 -11.15 4.66
C GLY A 54 10.44 -12.06 3.54
N ALA A 55 10.85 -13.28 3.90
CA ALA A 55 11.37 -14.25 2.94
C ALA A 55 10.31 -14.75 1.92
N SER A 56 9.02 -14.58 2.23
CA SER A 56 7.89 -15.02 1.40
C SER A 56 7.17 -13.86 0.70
N GLU A 57 7.70 -12.65 0.79
CA GLU A 57 7.13 -11.48 0.12
C GLU A 57 7.50 -11.46 -1.37
N ALA A 58 6.61 -10.85 -2.17
CA ALA A 58 6.92 -10.56 -3.56
C ALA A 58 8.09 -9.56 -3.66
N LEU A 59 8.94 -9.74 -4.66
CA LEU A 59 10.10 -8.90 -4.86
C LEU A 59 9.70 -7.48 -5.26
N GLU A 60 10.15 -6.50 -4.50
CA GLU A 60 10.13 -5.10 -4.90
C GLU A 60 11.32 -4.84 -5.83
N LEU A 61 11.06 -4.68 -7.14
CA LEU A 61 12.13 -4.51 -8.12
C LEU A 61 12.80 -3.16 -7.94
N ARG A 62 14.13 -3.18 -7.74
CA ARG A 62 15.01 -2.03 -7.61
C ARG A 62 16.02 -1.99 -8.75
N ASP A 63 16.48 -0.78 -9.12
CA ASP A 63 17.37 -0.60 -10.26
C ASP A 63 18.78 -1.17 -10.00
N GLY A 64 19.25 -1.11 -8.75
CA GLY A 64 20.59 -1.55 -8.37
C GLY A 64 21.72 -0.57 -8.77
N ASP A 65 21.38 0.57 -9.38
CA ASP A 65 22.33 1.61 -9.76
C ASP A 65 22.77 2.40 -8.53
N ALA A 66 23.99 2.19 -8.08
CA ALA A 66 24.56 2.82 -6.88
C ALA A 66 24.63 4.35 -6.97
N GLU A 67 24.77 4.91 -8.18
CA GLU A 67 24.86 6.36 -8.41
C GLU A 67 23.50 7.06 -8.29
N ARG A 68 22.40 6.26 -8.30
CA ARG A 68 21.05 6.76 -8.22
C ARG A 68 20.31 6.17 -7.03
N PHE A 69 19.93 7.01 -6.06
CA PHE A 69 19.25 6.59 -4.81
C PHE A 69 19.93 5.40 -4.11
N ARG A 70 21.26 5.27 -4.24
CA ARG A 70 22.03 4.15 -3.67
C ARG A 70 21.51 2.76 -4.09
N GLY A 71 21.09 2.63 -5.34
CA GLY A 71 20.53 1.40 -5.89
C GLY A 71 19.02 1.22 -5.68
N GLN A 72 18.35 2.15 -4.97
CA GLN A 72 16.95 2.03 -4.60
C GLN A 72 15.98 2.64 -5.62
N GLY A 73 16.46 3.11 -6.78
CA GLY A 73 15.60 3.58 -7.89
C GLY A 73 14.63 2.50 -8.36
N VAL A 74 13.56 2.90 -9.05
CA VAL A 74 12.49 2.01 -9.57
C VAL A 74 12.18 2.21 -11.05
N LEU A 75 13.12 2.79 -11.81
CA LEU A 75 12.91 3.05 -13.25
C LEU A 75 12.69 1.75 -14.05
N ARG A 76 13.34 0.65 -13.68
CA ARG A 76 13.11 -0.66 -14.31
C ARG A 76 11.66 -1.13 -14.08
N ALA A 77 11.11 -0.94 -12.89
CA ALA A 77 9.71 -1.26 -12.61
C ALA A 77 8.75 -0.36 -13.40
N VAL A 78 9.07 0.94 -13.52
CA VAL A 78 8.32 1.90 -14.37
C VAL A 78 8.37 1.48 -15.83
N GLU A 79 9.52 1.09 -16.34
CA GLU A 79 9.68 0.58 -17.71
C GLU A 79 8.87 -0.70 -17.93
N ASN A 80 8.88 -1.64 -16.98
CA ASN A 80 8.10 -2.88 -17.05
C ASN A 80 6.58 -2.60 -17.09
N VAL A 81 6.10 -1.57 -16.38
CA VAL A 81 4.69 -1.13 -16.53
C VAL A 81 4.42 -0.68 -17.95
N SER A 82 5.31 0.14 -18.52
CA SER A 82 5.06 0.78 -19.83
C SER A 82 5.24 -0.18 -21.02
N LEU A 83 6.23 -1.07 -20.95
CA LEU A 83 6.63 -1.91 -22.08
C LEU A 83 6.11 -3.34 -22.02
N SER A 84 5.74 -3.84 -20.83
CA SER A 84 5.32 -5.23 -20.65
C SER A 84 3.90 -5.35 -20.11
N LEU A 85 3.64 -4.83 -18.88
CA LEU A 85 2.36 -4.99 -18.20
C LEU A 85 1.23 -4.20 -18.88
N GLY A 86 1.51 -2.94 -19.25
CA GLY A 86 0.53 -2.07 -19.90
C GLY A 86 -0.01 -2.66 -21.21
N PRO A 87 0.85 -2.98 -22.20
CA PRO A 87 0.42 -3.58 -23.46
C PRO A 87 -0.44 -4.85 -23.29
N GLU A 88 -0.15 -5.66 -22.27
CA GLU A 88 -0.90 -6.90 -21.99
C GLU A 88 -2.35 -6.65 -21.57
N VAL A 89 -2.62 -5.58 -20.86
CA VAL A 89 -3.96 -5.27 -20.31
C VAL A 89 -4.73 -4.20 -21.10
N LEU A 90 -4.11 -3.55 -22.09
CA LEU A 90 -4.82 -2.60 -22.96
C LEU A 90 -6.01 -3.26 -23.66
N GLY A 91 -7.15 -2.57 -23.69
CA GLY A 91 -8.40 -3.05 -24.29
C GLY A 91 -9.17 -4.05 -23.44
N THR A 92 -8.62 -4.51 -22.31
CA THR A 92 -9.34 -5.43 -21.41
C THR A 92 -10.41 -4.69 -20.59
N ALA A 93 -11.48 -5.40 -20.23
CA ALA A 93 -12.51 -4.87 -19.36
C ALA A 93 -11.95 -4.69 -17.93
N VAL A 94 -12.18 -3.52 -17.34
CA VAL A 94 -11.60 -3.16 -16.03
C VAL A 94 -12.34 -3.74 -14.84
N ASN A 95 -13.54 -4.27 -15.03
CA ASN A 95 -14.40 -4.76 -13.95
C ASN A 95 -14.13 -6.20 -13.50
N ASP A 96 -13.27 -6.93 -14.21
CA ASP A 96 -12.82 -8.27 -13.83
C ASP A 96 -11.39 -8.19 -13.25
N GLN A 97 -11.32 -7.78 -11.98
CA GLN A 97 -10.05 -7.61 -11.28
C GLN A 97 -9.26 -8.92 -11.20
N GLU A 98 -9.94 -10.04 -10.94
CA GLU A 98 -9.28 -11.33 -10.80
C GLU A 98 -8.62 -11.77 -12.11
N ALA A 99 -9.32 -11.62 -13.24
CA ALA A 99 -8.75 -11.95 -14.55
C ALA A 99 -7.58 -11.05 -14.92
N LEU A 100 -7.67 -9.75 -14.60
CA LEU A 100 -6.59 -8.79 -14.80
C LEU A 100 -5.36 -9.16 -13.97
N ASP A 101 -5.53 -9.38 -12.67
CA ASP A 101 -4.43 -9.73 -11.77
C ASP A 101 -3.76 -11.04 -12.16
N ARG A 102 -4.55 -12.06 -12.53
CA ARG A 102 -4.02 -13.34 -12.99
C ARG A 102 -3.16 -13.16 -14.24
N ARG A 103 -3.61 -12.36 -15.20
CA ARG A 103 -2.87 -12.07 -16.44
C ARG A 103 -1.52 -11.39 -16.16
N LEU A 104 -1.49 -10.42 -15.23
CA LEU A 104 -0.25 -9.76 -14.81
C LEU A 104 0.73 -10.73 -14.12
N ILE A 105 0.19 -11.62 -13.27
CA ILE A 105 0.97 -12.65 -12.57
C ILE A 105 1.53 -13.69 -13.54
N ASP A 106 0.72 -14.15 -14.50
CA ASP A 106 1.12 -15.13 -15.50
C ASP A 106 2.21 -14.56 -16.43
N LEU A 107 2.12 -13.26 -16.76
CA LEU A 107 3.14 -12.58 -17.55
C LEU A 107 4.50 -12.50 -16.85
N ASP A 108 4.52 -12.27 -15.53
CA ASP A 108 5.74 -12.31 -14.73
C ASP A 108 6.34 -13.72 -14.69
N GLY A 109 5.52 -14.73 -14.51
CA GLY A 109 5.86 -16.16 -14.56
C GLY A 109 6.72 -16.65 -13.39
N THR A 110 7.06 -15.79 -12.41
CA THR A 110 7.85 -16.17 -11.23
C THR A 110 6.99 -16.25 -9.97
N VAL A 111 7.41 -17.05 -9.00
CA VAL A 111 6.66 -17.23 -7.74
C VAL A 111 6.66 -15.94 -6.92
N ASP A 112 7.79 -15.25 -6.87
CA ASP A 112 8.05 -14.07 -6.04
C ASP A 112 7.91 -12.73 -6.81
N LYS A 113 7.41 -12.76 -8.06
CA LYS A 113 7.25 -11.59 -8.93
C LYS A 113 8.57 -10.89 -9.27
N SER A 114 9.67 -11.65 -9.31
CA SER A 114 11.01 -11.13 -9.60
C SER A 114 11.26 -10.83 -11.08
N GLY A 115 10.42 -11.31 -11.99
CA GLY A 115 10.53 -11.07 -13.43
C GLY A 115 10.25 -9.62 -13.81
N LEU A 116 9.10 -9.11 -13.44
CA LEU A 116 8.63 -7.75 -13.74
C LEU A 116 8.63 -6.82 -12.52
N GLY A 117 8.60 -7.39 -11.32
CA GLY A 117 8.56 -6.70 -10.05
C GLY A 117 7.17 -6.65 -9.44
N GLY A 118 7.06 -7.08 -8.17
CA GLY A 118 5.82 -7.03 -7.41
C GLY A 118 5.26 -5.61 -7.31
N ASN A 119 6.13 -4.59 -7.21
CA ASN A 119 5.74 -3.18 -7.20
C ASN A 119 5.13 -2.72 -8.54
N ALA A 120 5.66 -3.15 -9.68
CA ALA A 120 5.10 -2.84 -11.00
C ALA A 120 3.72 -3.48 -11.18
N ILE A 121 3.59 -4.77 -10.86
CA ILE A 121 2.34 -5.54 -10.94
C ILE A 121 1.27 -4.91 -10.02
N LEU A 122 1.61 -4.65 -8.77
CA LEU A 122 0.69 -4.05 -7.79
C LEU A 122 0.23 -2.66 -8.23
N GLY A 123 1.12 -1.86 -8.82
CA GLY A 123 0.78 -0.53 -9.34
C GLY A 123 -0.33 -0.59 -10.39
N VAL A 124 -0.22 -1.48 -11.37
CA VAL A 124 -1.24 -1.67 -12.41
C VAL A 124 -2.55 -2.19 -11.82
N SER A 125 -2.47 -3.21 -10.96
CA SER A 125 -3.63 -3.80 -10.29
C SER A 125 -4.43 -2.77 -9.47
N LEU A 126 -3.76 -2.02 -8.61
CA LEU A 126 -4.40 -1.00 -7.78
C LEU A 126 -4.99 0.16 -8.59
N ALA A 127 -4.28 0.63 -9.63
CA ALA A 127 -4.75 1.70 -10.49
C ALA A 127 -6.00 1.27 -11.28
N ALA A 128 -6.02 0.04 -11.79
CA ALA A 128 -7.17 -0.54 -12.47
C ALA A 128 -8.38 -0.67 -11.53
N ALA A 129 -8.20 -1.18 -10.30
CA ALA A 129 -9.26 -1.28 -9.30
C ALA A 129 -9.87 0.09 -8.97
N ARG A 130 -9.04 1.13 -8.83
CA ARG A 130 -9.50 2.50 -8.58
C ARG A 130 -10.27 3.07 -9.76
N ALA A 131 -9.77 2.86 -10.99
CA ALA A 131 -10.47 3.29 -12.20
C ALA A 131 -11.83 2.58 -12.34
N ALA A 132 -11.88 1.27 -12.07
CA ALA A 132 -13.12 0.48 -12.10
C ALA A 132 -14.15 0.98 -11.08
N ALA A 133 -13.72 1.25 -9.84
CA ALA A 133 -14.58 1.77 -8.79
C ALA A 133 -15.15 3.15 -9.16
N GLU A 134 -14.31 4.06 -9.64
CA GLU A 134 -14.69 5.40 -10.07
C GLU A 134 -15.65 5.36 -11.28
N SER A 135 -15.36 4.54 -12.29
CA SER A 135 -16.25 4.33 -13.46
C SER A 135 -17.62 3.77 -13.05
N ALA A 136 -17.66 2.96 -11.99
CA ALA A 136 -18.92 2.45 -11.42
C ALA A 136 -19.61 3.44 -10.47
N GLY A 137 -19.03 4.61 -10.20
CA GLY A 137 -19.55 5.58 -9.22
C GLY A 137 -19.55 5.05 -7.78
N ARG A 138 -18.60 4.18 -7.43
CA ARG A 138 -18.51 3.52 -6.12
C ARG A 138 -17.22 3.89 -5.41
N HIS A 139 -17.25 3.89 -4.08
CA HIS A 139 -16.00 3.90 -3.31
C HIS A 139 -15.23 2.60 -3.53
N LEU A 140 -13.89 2.66 -3.54
CA LEU A 140 -13.04 1.49 -3.77
C LEU A 140 -13.37 0.32 -2.83
N TYR A 141 -13.55 0.58 -1.54
CA TYR A 141 -13.88 -0.47 -0.57
C TYR A 141 -15.22 -1.17 -0.89
N THR A 142 -16.22 -0.42 -1.36
CA THR A 142 -17.51 -0.98 -1.76
C THR A 142 -17.40 -1.78 -3.06
N HIS A 143 -16.56 -1.30 -4.00
CA HIS A 143 -16.30 -1.99 -5.25
C HIS A 143 -15.63 -3.35 -4.99
N LEU A 144 -14.61 -3.39 -4.13
CA LEU A 144 -13.88 -4.61 -3.77
C LEU A 144 -14.72 -5.59 -2.95
N ALA A 145 -15.61 -5.10 -2.10
CA ALA A 145 -16.48 -5.95 -1.29
C ALA A 145 -17.61 -6.61 -2.11
N GLY A 146 -17.94 -6.08 -3.30
CA GLY A 146 -19.08 -6.54 -4.08
C GLY A 146 -20.39 -6.39 -3.28
N ASP A 147 -21.08 -7.51 -3.08
CA ASP A 147 -22.31 -7.58 -2.27
C ASP A 147 -22.05 -7.92 -0.79
N GLY A 148 -20.77 -8.02 -0.41
CA GLY A 148 -20.35 -8.33 0.96
C GLY A 148 -20.59 -7.17 1.93
N MET A 149 -20.88 -7.52 3.18
CA MET A 149 -20.91 -6.52 4.26
C MET A 149 -19.49 -6.06 4.58
N VAL A 150 -19.32 -4.75 4.77
CA VAL A 150 -18.06 -4.14 5.16
C VAL A 150 -18.13 -3.60 6.58
N SER A 151 -17.04 -3.73 7.33
CA SER A 151 -16.88 -3.14 8.65
C SER A 151 -15.49 -2.55 8.79
N LEU A 152 -15.35 -1.51 9.60
CA LEU A 152 -14.03 -1.00 9.97
C LEU A 152 -13.37 -1.97 10.96
N PRO A 153 -12.09 -2.30 10.78
CA PRO A 153 -11.35 -3.12 11.73
C PRO A 153 -11.09 -2.36 13.04
N VAL A 154 -10.77 -3.09 14.10
CA VAL A 154 -10.16 -2.47 15.29
C VAL A 154 -8.79 -1.90 14.87
N PRO A 155 -8.51 -0.61 15.15
CA PRO A 155 -7.22 -0.04 14.78
C PRO A 155 -6.08 -0.66 15.62
N MET A 156 -4.93 -0.87 14.99
CA MET A 156 -3.69 -1.29 15.63
C MET A 156 -2.66 -0.17 15.42
N LEU A 157 -2.14 0.37 16.52
CA LEU A 157 -1.20 1.48 16.47
C LEU A 157 0.16 1.02 16.99
N ASN A 158 1.18 1.04 16.13
CA ASN A 158 2.56 0.86 16.58
C ASN A 158 2.98 2.12 17.34
N ILE A 159 3.20 2.01 18.64
CA ILE A 159 3.53 3.14 19.51
C ILE A 159 4.96 3.12 20.01
N LEU A 160 5.62 1.96 19.99
CA LEU A 160 7.01 1.82 20.43
C LEU A 160 7.73 0.76 19.58
N ASN A 161 8.91 1.10 19.10
CA ASN A 161 9.76 0.26 18.25
C ASN A 161 10.93 -0.33 19.04
N GLY A 162 11.34 -1.51 18.60
CA GLY A 162 12.57 -2.18 19.00
C GLY A 162 13.20 -2.91 17.82
N GLY A 163 14.03 -3.90 18.07
CA GLY A 163 14.65 -4.72 17.04
C GLY A 163 15.40 -3.90 15.98
N ARG A 164 15.07 -4.11 14.72
CA ARG A 164 15.68 -3.40 13.59
C ARG A 164 15.25 -1.94 13.45
N HIS A 165 14.14 -1.55 14.08
CA HIS A 165 13.56 -0.20 13.98
C HIS A 165 14.03 0.76 15.08
N ALA A 166 14.77 0.26 16.10
CA ALA A 166 15.34 1.08 17.16
C ALA A 166 16.74 0.57 17.54
N GLN A 167 17.76 1.40 17.34
CA GLN A 167 19.14 1.03 17.73
C GLN A 167 19.27 0.96 19.26
N ASN A 168 19.97 -0.09 19.74
CA ASN A 168 20.23 -0.29 21.17
C ASN A 168 18.96 -0.30 22.03
N SER A 169 17.92 -0.98 21.55
CA SER A 169 16.65 -1.11 22.25
C SER A 169 16.29 -2.58 22.49
N THR A 170 15.00 -2.89 22.59
CA THR A 170 14.45 -4.23 22.84
C THR A 170 14.64 -5.14 21.63
N ASP A 171 14.54 -6.48 21.84
CA ASP A 171 14.60 -7.46 20.75
C ASP A 171 13.29 -7.50 19.93
N PHE A 172 12.15 -7.21 20.54
CA PHE A 172 10.87 -7.17 19.85
C PHE A 172 10.79 -5.94 18.95
N GLN A 173 10.35 -6.18 17.73
CA GLN A 173 10.34 -5.16 16.68
C GLN A 173 9.32 -4.07 16.92
N GLU A 174 8.13 -4.43 17.45
CA GLU A 174 6.99 -3.53 17.60
C GLU A 174 6.19 -3.83 18.86
N PHE A 175 5.69 -2.77 19.49
CA PHE A 175 4.71 -2.83 20.56
C PHE A 175 3.50 -2.01 20.16
N MET A 176 2.35 -2.67 20.06
CA MET A 176 1.14 -2.06 19.54
C MET A 176 0.07 -1.87 20.61
N VAL A 177 -0.64 -0.74 20.52
CA VAL A 177 -1.91 -0.56 21.22
C VAL A 177 -3.05 -0.98 20.30
N VAL A 178 -3.93 -1.84 20.81
CA VAL A 178 -5.12 -2.33 20.12
C VAL A 178 -6.35 -1.91 20.93
N PRO A 179 -6.95 -0.74 20.68
CA PRO A 179 -8.07 -0.21 21.46
C PRO A 179 -9.37 -0.95 21.09
N ALA A 180 -9.55 -2.14 21.64
CA ALA A 180 -10.75 -2.95 21.46
C ALA A 180 -11.87 -2.53 22.41
N GLY A 181 -13.12 -2.94 22.11
CA GLY A 181 -14.27 -2.72 22.99
C GLY A 181 -14.92 -1.33 22.88
N PHE A 182 -14.50 -0.51 21.93
CA PHE A 182 -15.16 0.77 21.66
C PHE A 182 -16.30 0.61 20.63
N GLU A 183 -17.39 1.33 20.83
CA GLU A 183 -18.58 1.27 19.98
C GLU A 183 -18.33 1.80 18.54
N THR A 184 -17.36 2.71 18.36
CA THR A 184 -17.04 3.30 17.06
C THR A 184 -15.55 3.34 16.82
N PHE A 185 -15.16 3.24 15.53
CA PHE A 185 -13.76 3.39 15.11
C PHE A 185 -13.16 4.73 15.56
N ALA A 186 -13.92 5.82 15.48
CA ALA A 186 -13.44 7.15 15.90
C ALA A 186 -13.07 7.19 17.39
N ARG A 187 -13.85 6.53 18.26
CA ARG A 187 -13.54 6.44 19.70
C ARG A 187 -12.31 5.54 19.95
N ALA A 188 -12.23 4.41 19.25
CA ALA A 188 -11.06 3.52 19.33
C ALA A 188 -9.78 4.24 18.88
N LEU A 189 -9.82 4.91 17.72
CA LEU A 189 -8.68 5.68 17.20
C LEU A 189 -8.25 6.78 18.18
N ARG A 190 -9.21 7.53 18.73
CA ARG A 190 -8.90 8.57 19.74
C ARG A 190 -8.21 7.97 20.95
N ALA A 191 -8.70 6.87 21.50
CA ALA A 191 -8.08 6.21 22.66
C ALA A 191 -6.63 5.76 22.35
N GLY A 192 -6.38 5.21 21.16
CA GLY A 192 -5.03 4.86 20.73
C GLY A 192 -4.08 6.06 20.61
N VAL A 193 -4.57 7.19 20.08
CA VAL A 193 -3.80 8.44 19.97
C VAL A 193 -3.53 9.05 21.35
N GLU A 194 -4.51 9.03 22.25
CA GLU A 194 -4.33 9.50 23.64
C GLU A 194 -3.28 8.64 24.36
N ALA A 195 -3.31 7.31 24.18
CA ALA A 195 -2.28 6.41 24.71
C ALA A 195 -0.88 6.72 24.15
N TYR A 196 -0.78 6.99 22.84
CA TYR A 196 0.47 7.40 22.19
C TYR A 196 1.05 8.69 22.81
N HIS A 197 0.22 9.70 23.03
CA HIS A 197 0.66 10.95 23.67
C HIS A 197 1.05 10.77 25.14
N ALA A 198 0.30 9.96 25.91
CA ALA A 198 0.65 9.62 27.28
C ALA A 198 2.00 8.87 27.35
N LEU A 199 2.27 7.96 26.42
CA LEU A 199 3.57 7.29 26.31
C LEU A 199 4.70 8.31 26.05
N ARG A 200 4.48 9.28 25.17
CA ARG A 200 5.47 10.34 24.91
C ARG A 200 5.84 11.10 26.17
N GLU A 201 4.83 11.50 26.95
CA GLU A 201 5.04 12.21 28.22
C GLU A 201 5.79 11.35 29.24
N LEU A 202 5.43 10.05 29.33
CA LEU A 202 6.10 9.09 30.21
C LEU A 202 7.57 8.90 29.85
N LEU A 203 7.88 8.70 28.55
CA LEU A 203 9.26 8.59 28.06
C LEU A 203 10.07 9.84 28.37
N SER A 204 9.50 11.01 28.12
CA SER A 204 10.13 12.30 28.41
C SER A 204 10.41 12.47 29.90
N ALA A 205 9.46 12.13 30.77
CA ALA A 205 9.62 12.21 32.23
C ALA A 205 10.70 11.23 32.75
N LYS A 206 10.91 10.11 32.07
CA LYS A 206 11.98 9.14 32.35
C LYS A 206 13.34 9.53 31.73
N GLY A 207 13.43 10.66 31.04
CA GLY A 207 14.64 11.09 30.32
C GLY A 207 14.99 10.22 29.10
N LEU A 208 14.01 9.48 28.57
CA LEU A 208 14.18 8.64 27.40
C LEU A 208 13.87 9.41 26.11
N GLY A 209 14.46 8.98 24.99
CA GLY A 209 14.23 9.59 23.68
C GLY A 209 12.78 9.43 23.21
N THR A 210 12.23 10.51 22.62
CA THR A 210 10.90 10.52 21.98
C THR A 210 10.98 10.67 20.46
N GLY A 211 12.14 10.38 19.86
CA GLY A 211 12.28 10.23 18.42
C GLY A 211 11.49 9.02 17.92
N VAL A 212 10.96 9.14 16.71
CA VAL A 212 10.13 8.08 16.10
C VAL A 212 10.95 7.29 15.07
N GLY A 213 10.64 6.00 14.95
CA GLY A 213 11.15 5.16 13.88
C GLY A 213 10.39 5.35 12.57
N ASP A 214 10.80 4.63 11.53
CA ASP A 214 10.21 4.68 10.18
C ASP A 214 8.71 4.33 10.16
N GLU A 215 8.23 3.61 11.15
CA GLU A 215 6.84 3.15 11.29
C GLU A 215 6.03 3.97 12.32
N GLY A 216 6.58 5.10 12.78
CA GLY A 216 5.86 6.09 13.58
C GLY A 216 5.83 5.85 15.10
N GLY A 217 6.21 4.67 15.60
CA GLY A 217 6.38 4.39 17.03
C GLY A 217 7.64 5.06 17.58
N PHE A 218 7.67 5.40 18.89
CA PHE A 218 8.86 5.91 19.54
C PHE A 218 9.99 4.87 19.53
N ALA A 219 11.22 5.33 19.44
CA ALA A 219 12.41 4.49 19.39
C ALA A 219 13.38 4.80 20.55
N PRO A 220 12.97 4.66 21.83
CA PRO A 220 13.85 4.88 22.97
C PRO A 220 14.88 3.75 23.09
N SER A 221 16.03 4.05 23.70
CA SER A 221 16.97 3.02 24.11
C SER A 221 16.50 2.37 25.39
N LEU A 222 15.93 1.16 25.28
CA LEU A 222 15.47 0.35 26.41
C LEU A 222 16.41 -0.83 26.65
N ARG A 223 16.49 -1.31 27.89
CA ARG A 223 17.41 -2.38 28.28
C ARG A 223 16.83 -3.77 28.06
N SER A 224 15.51 -3.88 28.03
CA SER A 224 14.82 -5.16 27.89
C SER A 224 13.43 -4.99 27.30
N ASN A 225 12.85 -6.10 26.84
CA ASN A 225 11.44 -6.14 26.40
C ASN A 225 10.47 -5.77 27.54
N ASN A 226 10.82 -6.11 28.79
CA ASN A 226 10.00 -5.78 29.95
C ASN A 226 9.96 -4.27 30.24
N ASP A 227 10.97 -3.51 29.85
CA ASP A 227 10.95 -2.04 30.00
C ASP A 227 9.99 -1.37 29.00
N ALA A 228 9.58 -2.10 27.96
CA ALA A 228 8.66 -1.61 26.95
C ALA A 228 7.18 -1.85 27.29
N VAL A 229 6.88 -2.77 28.18
CA VAL A 229 5.53 -3.13 28.67
C VAL A 229 5.22 -2.42 29.97
#